data_d3fbbf6dc7331ce484945d768184f8e2
#
_entry.id   d3fbbf6dc7331ce484945d768184f8e2
#
_cell.length_a   1.000
_cell.length_b   1.000
_cell.length_c   1.000
_cell.angle_alpha   90.00
_cell.angle_beta   90.00
_cell.angle_gamma   90.00
#
_symmetry.space_group_name_H-M   'P 1'
#
loop_
_entity.id
_entity.type
_entity.pdbx_description
1 polymer ?
#
loop_
_entity_poly.entity_id
_entity_poly.type
_entity_poly.pdbx_seq_one_letter_code
_entity_poly.pdbx_strand_id
1 'polypeptide(L)'
;RKAIAGGEPWSESMRKKLQERTGIRVHNCYGASEMSGPMFLECSEQQGIHVWADLCLIEILDGNGEPCKDGERGEMVVTMLKKEAFSLVRYRIGDISCLMWEKCSCGRTHPRLDRLSGRTDDMLVVRGINVFPSQIEAVIGEMPFLSTFYHITLTNANYMDSMLIEAELNEEHLTEDMVELTRYRSELSSRLKEVLNIKADIKLVLPGTLQRFEGKSSHVTDNRNWD
;
A
#
# COMPACT_ATOMS: atom_id res chain seq x y z
N ARG A 1 6.66 -17.79 17.57
CA ARG A 1 5.68 -16.77 18.00
C ARG A 1 4.96 -16.23 16.77
N LYS A 2 3.76 -15.65 16.97
CA LYS A 2 2.94 -15.05 15.90
C LYS A 2 2.50 -13.65 16.32
N ALA A 3 2.37 -12.75 15.33
CA ALA A 3 1.79 -11.43 15.49
C ALA A 3 0.74 -11.20 14.40
N ILE A 4 -0.18 -10.28 14.66
CA ILE A 4 -1.17 -9.78 13.71
C ILE A 4 -0.85 -8.30 13.51
N ALA A 5 -0.78 -7.87 12.26
CA ALA A 5 -0.57 -6.48 11.88
C ALA A 5 -1.61 -6.04 10.85
N GLY A 6 -2.10 -4.83 10.99
CA GLY A 6 -3.09 -4.22 10.09
C GLY A 6 -3.36 -2.78 10.49
N GLY A 7 -4.34 -2.16 9.85
CA GLY A 7 -4.70 -0.75 10.05
C GLY A 7 -4.08 0.16 8.99
N GLU A 8 -2.94 -0.23 8.42
CA GLU A 8 -2.31 0.41 7.27
C GLU A 8 -1.86 -0.64 6.25
N PRO A 9 -1.79 -0.31 4.96
CA PRO A 9 -1.12 -1.16 3.97
C PRO A 9 0.36 -1.34 4.34
N TRP A 10 0.91 -2.50 4.09
CA TRP A 10 2.33 -2.78 4.28
C TRP A 10 2.80 -3.85 3.29
N SER A 11 4.06 -3.74 2.85
CA SER A 11 4.61 -4.56 1.77
C SER A 11 5.09 -5.93 2.23
N GLU A 12 5.25 -6.87 1.26
CA GLU A 12 5.86 -8.18 1.54
C GLU A 12 7.33 -8.04 1.95
N SER A 13 8.03 -7.05 1.40
CA SER A 13 9.41 -6.76 1.79
C SER A 13 9.49 -6.34 3.26
N MET A 14 8.54 -5.52 3.73
CA MET A 14 8.43 -5.16 5.15
C MET A 14 8.16 -6.38 6.02
N ARG A 15 7.22 -7.26 5.60
CA ARG A 15 6.96 -8.53 6.32
C ARG A 15 8.24 -9.34 6.51
N LYS A 16 8.98 -9.57 5.42
CA LYS A 16 10.21 -10.34 5.46
C LYS A 16 11.22 -9.73 6.44
N LYS A 17 11.49 -8.43 6.32
CA LYS A 17 12.38 -7.71 7.23
C LYS A 17 11.96 -7.86 8.70
N LEU A 18 10.67 -7.69 9.01
CA LEU A 18 10.14 -7.85 10.37
C LEU A 18 10.32 -9.30 10.88
N GLN A 19 9.99 -10.29 10.07
CA GLN A 19 10.12 -11.70 10.45
C GLN A 19 11.57 -12.11 10.65
N GLU A 20 12.48 -11.68 9.80
CA GLU A 20 13.93 -11.92 9.91
C GLU A 20 14.53 -11.31 11.18
N ARG A 21 14.19 -10.06 11.48
CA ARG A 21 14.73 -9.34 12.66
C ARG A 21 14.16 -9.84 14.00
N THR A 22 12.92 -10.31 14.01
CA THR A 22 12.22 -10.63 15.27
C THR A 22 12.02 -12.12 15.51
N GLY A 23 12.12 -12.96 14.47
CA GLY A 23 11.75 -14.38 14.52
C GLY A 23 10.24 -14.61 14.73
N ILE A 24 9.41 -13.56 14.55
CA ILE A 24 7.95 -13.61 14.74
C ILE A 24 7.26 -13.68 13.37
N ARG A 25 6.40 -14.68 13.17
CA ARG A 25 5.55 -14.73 11.97
C ARG A 25 4.45 -13.67 12.07
N VAL A 26 4.42 -12.75 11.11
CA VAL A 26 3.47 -11.64 11.08
C VAL A 26 2.38 -11.92 10.05
N HIS A 27 1.13 -11.96 10.50
CA HIS A 27 -0.05 -12.20 9.70
C HIS A 27 -0.77 -10.87 9.43
N ASN A 28 -1.18 -10.67 8.20
CA ASN A 28 -1.95 -9.48 7.83
C ASN A 28 -3.40 -9.63 8.30
N CYS A 29 -3.99 -8.52 8.75
CA CYS A 29 -5.42 -8.43 9.00
C CYS A 29 -5.98 -7.18 8.31
N TYR A 30 -7.25 -7.29 7.92
CA TYR A 30 -7.98 -6.21 7.29
C TYR A 30 -9.34 -6.02 7.96
N GLY A 31 -9.75 -4.79 8.04
CA GLY A 31 -11.07 -4.37 8.47
C GLY A 31 -11.20 -2.87 8.49
N ALA A 32 -12.44 -2.42 8.62
CA ALA A 32 -12.79 -1.03 8.72
C ALA A 32 -13.86 -0.84 9.80
N SER A 33 -13.98 0.36 10.34
CA SER A 33 -14.98 0.70 11.36
C SER A 33 -16.40 0.40 10.87
N GLU A 34 -16.65 0.62 9.59
CA GLU A 34 -17.90 0.33 8.90
C GLU A 34 -18.26 -1.15 8.93
N MET A 35 -17.26 -2.02 8.95
CA MET A 35 -17.39 -3.48 9.03
C MET A 35 -17.34 -4.03 10.47
N SER A 36 -17.34 -3.15 11.48
CA SER A 36 -17.18 -3.48 12.91
C SER A 36 -15.74 -3.84 13.32
N GLY A 37 -14.76 -3.31 12.62
CA GLY A 37 -13.34 -3.44 12.95
C GLY A 37 -12.58 -4.51 12.15
N PRO A 38 -11.41 -4.94 12.61
CA PRO A 38 -10.58 -5.93 11.91
C PRO A 38 -11.24 -7.30 11.94
N MET A 39 -11.82 -7.71 10.80
CA MET A 39 -12.57 -8.96 10.67
C MET A 39 -11.80 -10.03 9.93
N PHE A 40 -11.06 -9.65 8.88
CA PHE A 40 -10.41 -10.60 7.98
C PHE A 40 -8.98 -10.83 8.38
N LEU A 41 -8.51 -12.08 8.27
CA LEU A 41 -7.20 -12.47 8.77
C LEU A 41 -6.51 -13.46 7.82
N GLU A 42 -5.24 -13.28 7.62
CA GLU A 42 -4.40 -14.30 6.97
C GLU A 42 -4.31 -15.58 7.80
N CYS A 43 -4.28 -16.71 7.11
CA CYS A 43 -3.98 -18.01 7.70
C CYS A 43 -2.45 -18.25 7.79
N SER A 44 -2.07 -19.48 8.17
CA SER A 44 -0.66 -19.90 8.25
C SER A 44 0.09 -19.84 6.92
N GLU A 45 -0.62 -19.89 5.80
CA GLU A 45 -0.02 -19.90 4.47
C GLU A 45 0.45 -18.50 4.01
N GLN A 46 -0.08 -17.44 4.65
CA GLN A 46 0.26 -16.03 4.36
C GLN A 46 0.04 -15.66 2.87
N GLN A 47 -0.98 -16.26 2.25
CA GLN A 47 -1.33 -16.08 0.84
C GLN A 47 -2.70 -15.44 0.69
N GLY A 48 -2.83 -14.21 1.17
CA GLY A 48 -4.07 -13.44 1.16
C GLY A 48 -4.92 -13.60 2.42
N ILE A 49 -5.82 -12.65 2.59
CA ILE A 49 -6.62 -12.43 3.78
C ILE A 49 -7.98 -13.10 3.58
N HIS A 50 -8.34 -14.09 4.40
CA HIS A 50 -9.61 -14.78 4.29
C HIS A 50 -10.79 -13.88 4.63
N VAL A 51 -11.77 -13.82 3.71
CA VAL A 51 -13.03 -13.09 3.90
C VAL A 51 -14.02 -13.98 4.67
N TRP A 52 -14.73 -13.40 5.60
CA TRP A 52 -15.82 -14.08 6.33
C TRP A 52 -17.13 -13.94 5.53
N ALA A 53 -17.27 -14.78 4.50
CA ALA A 53 -18.35 -14.67 3.51
C ALA A 53 -19.76 -14.98 4.09
N ASP A 54 -19.85 -15.47 5.30
CA ASP A 54 -21.09 -15.62 6.07
C ASP A 54 -21.52 -14.34 6.82
N LEU A 55 -20.60 -13.40 6.99
CA LEU A 55 -20.84 -12.12 7.67
C LEU A 55 -20.97 -10.95 6.70
N CYS A 56 -20.29 -11.01 5.56
CA CYS A 56 -20.31 -9.95 4.55
C CYS A 56 -20.09 -10.50 3.13
N LEU A 57 -20.70 -9.83 2.17
CA LEU A 57 -20.41 -9.99 0.75
C LEU A 57 -19.40 -8.91 0.34
N ILE A 58 -18.34 -9.32 -0.33
CA ILE A 58 -17.35 -8.43 -0.95
C ILE A 58 -17.51 -8.54 -2.47
N GLU A 59 -17.62 -7.40 -3.12
CA GLU A 59 -17.56 -7.23 -4.56
C GLU A 59 -16.30 -6.40 -4.90
N ILE A 60 -15.68 -6.66 -6.04
CA ILE A 60 -14.60 -5.84 -6.58
C ILE A 60 -15.12 -5.24 -7.88
N LEU A 61 -15.14 -3.91 -7.97
CA LEU A 61 -15.68 -3.18 -9.12
C LEU A 61 -14.56 -2.41 -9.84
N ASP A 62 -14.65 -2.38 -11.15
CA ASP A 62 -13.80 -1.56 -12.01
C ASP A 62 -14.17 -0.06 -11.95
N GLY A 63 -13.45 0.77 -12.73
CA GLY A 63 -13.72 2.21 -12.80
C GLY A 63 -15.08 2.59 -13.38
N ASN A 64 -15.78 1.66 -14.04
CA ASN A 64 -17.13 1.86 -14.58
C ASN A 64 -18.21 1.37 -13.60
N GLY A 65 -17.83 0.73 -12.52
CA GLY A 65 -18.74 0.13 -11.54
C GLY A 65 -19.18 -1.28 -11.89
N GLU A 66 -18.55 -1.93 -12.87
CA GLU A 66 -18.82 -3.31 -13.27
C GLU A 66 -17.94 -4.28 -12.47
N PRO A 67 -18.44 -5.52 -12.21
CA PRO A 67 -17.66 -6.51 -11.48
C PRO A 67 -16.37 -6.90 -12.19
N CYS A 68 -15.26 -6.85 -11.47
CA CYS A 68 -13.96 -7.35 -11.92
C CYS A 68 -13.96 -8.88 -12.02
N LYS A 69 -13.14 -9.42 -12.92
CA LYS A 69 -12.88 -10.87 -12.98
C LYS A 69 -12.03 -11.31 -11.79
N ASP A 70 -12.00 -12.63 -11.57
CA ASP A 70 -11.15 -13.23 -10.55
C ASP A 70 -9.69 -12.80 -10.72
N GLY A 71 -9.10 -12.29 -9.64
CA GLY A 71 -7.73 -11.76 -9.63
C GLY A 71 -7.54 -10.37 -10.24
N GLU A 72 -8.56 -9.78 -10.88
CA GLU A 72 -8.49 -8.38 -11.33
C GLU A 72 -8.67 -7.42 -10.14
N ARG A 73 -7.90 -6.33 -10.14
CA ARG A 73 -7.97 -5.31 -9.10
C ARG A 73 -9.03 -4.27 -9.41
N GLY A 74 -9.75 -3.89 -8.37
CA GLY A 74 -10.74 -2.83 -8.43
C GLY A 74 -11.08 -2.31 -7.04
N GLU A 75 -12.03 -1.40 -6.98
CA GLU A 75 -12.54 -0.86 -5.73
C GLU A 75 -13.38 -1.89 -4.99
N MET A 76 -13.11 -2.04 -3.72
CA MET A 76 -13.85 -2.96 -2.85
C MET A 76 -15.18 -2.34 -2.40
N VAL A 77 -16.24 -3.11 -2.61
CA VAL A 77 -17.61 -2.79 -2.20
C VAL A 77 -18.08 -3.84 -1.21
N VAL A 78 -18.65 -3.39 -0.10
CA VAL A 78 -19.00 -4.25 1.05
C VAL A 78 -20.49 -4.22 1.30
N THR A 79 -21.11 -5.39 1.43
CA THR A 79 -22.47 -5.56 1.97
C THR A 79 -22.40 -6.37 3.25
N MET A 80 -22.89 -5.79 4.35
CA MET A 80 -22.92 -6.48 5.66
C MET A 80 -24.19 -7.32 5.77
N LEU A 81 -24.03 -8.65 5.92
CA LEU A 81 -25.16 -9.60 5.93
C LEU A 81 -25.79 -9.80 7.31
N LYS A 82 -25.04 -9.54 8.37
CA LYS A 82 -25.45 -9.84 9.77
C LYS A 82 -25.53 -8.61 10.67
N LYS A 83 -25.22 -7.41 10.15
CA LYS A 83 -25.19 -6.20 10.96
C LYS A 83 -26.60 -5.62 11.09
N GLU A 84 -27.17 -5.60 12.29
CA GLU A 84 -28.52 -5.13 12.57
C GLU A 84 -28.58 -3.59 12.64
N ALA A 85 -27.62 -2.98 13.35
CA ALA A 85 -27.50 -1.54 13.42
C ALA A 85 -26.59 -1.03 12.31
N PHE A 86 -27.04 0.00 11.58
CA PHE A 86 -26.28 0.61 10.48
C PHE A 86 -25.89 -0.41 9.41
N SER A 87 -26.89 -1.05 8.81
CA SER A 87 -26.69 -2.00 7.73
C SER A 87 -26.12 -1.31 6.50
N LEU A 88 -24.97 -1.79 6.02
CA LEU A 88 -24.33 -1.33 4.80
C LEU A 88 -24.71 -2.25 3.66
N VAL A 89 -25.24 -1.68 2.58
CA VAL A 89 -25.55 -2.39 1.33
C VAL A 89 -24.76 -1.74 0.21
N ARG A 90 -23.90 -2.51 -0.45
CA ARG A 90 -23.02 -2.07 -1.53
C ARG A 90 -22.26 -0.78 -1.19
N TYR A 91 -21.67 -0.73 0.00
CA TYR A 91 -20.89 0.41 0.46
C TYR A 91 -19.51 0.41 -0.19
N ARG A 92 -19.19 1.48 -0.91
CA ARG A 92 -17.87 1.69 -1.51
C ARG A 92 -16.91 2.14 -0.42
N ILE A 93 -16.01 1.24 -0.01
CA ILE A 93 -15.10 1.50 1.12
C ILE A 93 -13.86 2.31 0.71
N GLY A 94 -13.63 2.42 -0.60
CA GLY A 94 -12.50 3.16 -1.16
C GLY A 94 -11.21 2.37 -1.26
N ASP A 95 -11.10 1.21 -0.64
CA ASP A 95 -9.90 0.38 -0.71
C ASP A 95 -9.84 -0.41 -2.02
N ILE A 96 -8.63 -0.58 -2.57
CA ILE A 96 -8.38 -1.31 -3.83
C ILE A 96 -7.72 -2.64 -3.53
N SER A 97 -8.36 -3.72 -3.98
CA SER A 97 -7.87 -5.09 -3.84
C SER A 97 -8.34 -5.97 -5.02
N CYS A 98 -8.15 -7.27 -4.92
CA CYS A 98 -8.81 -8.26 -5.75
C CYS A 98 -9.28 -9.44 -4.90
N LEU A 99 -10.31 -10.16 -5.37
CA LEU A 99 -10.75 -11.43 -4.78
C LEU A 99 -10.04 -12.59 -5.47
N MET A 100 -9.66 -13.58 -4.68
CA MET A 100 -9.08 -14.84 -5.09
C MET A 100 -9.99 -15.98 -4.64
N TRP A 101 -10.60 -16.68 -5.60
CA TRP A 101 -11.54 -17.79 -5.35
C TRP A 101 -10.86 -19.16 -5.26
N GLU A 102 -9.59 -19.25 -5.63
CA GLU A 102 -8.83 -20.48 -5.51
C GLU A 102 -8.79 -20.98 -4.06
N LYS A 103 -8.89 -22.30 -3.90
CA LYS A 103 -8.80 -22.92 -2.58
C LYS A 103 -7.45 -22.67 -1.94
N CYS A 104 -7.47 -22.20 -0.71
CA CYS A 104 -6.26 -22.07 0.08
C CYS A 104 -5.79 -23.44 0.56
N SER A 105 -4.47 -23.68 0.55
CA SER A 105 -3.84 -24.90 1.09
C SER A 105 -4.11 -25.11 2.60
N CYS A 106 -4.52 -24.06 3.32
CA CYS A 106 -4.96 -24.20 4.72
C CYS A 106 -6.30 -24.95 4.90
N GLY A 107 -7.00 -25.30 3.80
CA GLY A 107 -8.26 -26.04 3.79
C GLY A 107 -9.53 -25.18 3.89
N ARG A 108 -9.43 -23.87 4.12
CA ARG A 108 -10.59 -22.97 4.13
C ARG A 108 -11.15 -22.77 2.72
N THR A 109 -12.48 -22.67 2.63
CA THR A 109 -13.23 -22.48 1.37
C THR A 109 -13.65 -21.04 1.12
N HIS A 110 -13.49 -20.16 2.11
CA HIS A 110 -13.76 -18.74 1.96
C HIS A 110 -12.81 -18.11 0.95
N PRO A 111 -13.29 -17.17 0.12
CA PRO A 111 -12.41 -16.40 -0.77
C PRO A 111 -11.40 -15.60 0.05
N ARG A 112 -10.35 -15.18 -0.63
CA ARG A 112 -9.30 -14.34 -0.03
C ARG A 112 -9.21 -13.02 -0.75
N LEU A 113 -8.97 -11.96 0.00
CA LEU A 113 -8.50 -10.69 -0.53
C LEU A 113 -6.99 -10.76 -0.69
N ASP A 114 -6.50 -10.27 -1.80
CA ASP A 114 -5.08 -9.94 -1.92
C ASP A 114 -4.76 -8.69 -1.08
N ARG A 115 -3.52 -8.31 -1.00
CA ARG A 115 -3.10 -7.09 -0.32
C ARG A 115 -3.77 -5.88 -0.91
N LEU A 116 -4.10 -4.92 -0.07
CA LEU A 116 -4.55 -3.62 -0.52
C LEU A 116 -3.45 -2.96 -1.36
N SER A 117 -3.84 -2.44 -2.52
CA SER A 117 -2.93 -1.68 -3.39
C SER A 117 -2.91 -0.19 -3.05
N GLY A 118 -3.89 0.27 -2.27
CA GLY A 118 -4.10 1.66 -1.90
C GLY A 118 -5.58 1.95 -1.77
N ARG A 119 -5.92 3.22 -1.76
CA ARG A 119 -7.30 3.71 -1.70
C ARG A 119 -7.60 4.55 -2.94
N THR A 120 -8.87 4.60 -3.32
CA THR A 120 -9.32 5.47 -4.43
C THR A 120 -9.14 6.95 -4.12
N ASP A 121 -9.23 7.33 -2.84
CA ASP A 121 -9.03 8.70 -2.34
C ASP A 121 -7.54 9.06 -2.10
N ASP A 122 -6.65 8.08 -1.99
CA ASP A 122 -5.19 8.29 -1.89
C ASP A 122 -4.50 8.27 -3.28
N MET A 123 -5.26 8.04 -4.34
CA MET A 123 -4.72 7.97 -5.70
C MET A 123 -4.26 9.36 -6.18
N LEU A 124 -3.00 9.44 -6.57
CA LEU A 124 -2.40 10.62 -7.14
C LEU A 124 -2.47 10.53 -8.66
N VAL A 125 -3.03 11.55 -9.31
CA VAL A 125 -2.97 11.67 -10.76
C VAL A 125 -1.79 12.59 -11.11
N VAL A 126 -0.75 12.05 -11.73
CA VAL A 126 0.46 12.79 -12.11
C VAL A 126 0.68 12.63 -13.60
N ARG A 127 0.61 13.72 -14.35
CA ARG A 127 0.70 13.71 -15.84
C ARG A 127 -0.27 12.72 -16.50
N GLY A 128 -1.49 12.58 -15.95
CA GLY A 128 -2.51 11.66 -16.46
C GLY A 128 -2.29 10.19 -16.09
N ILE A 129 -1.31 9.87 -15.26
CA ILE A 129 -1.03 8.50 -14.78
C ILE A 129 -1.44 8.40 -13.31
N ASN A 130 -2.17 7.33 -13.00
CA ASN A 130 -2.58 7.02 -11.64
C ASN A 130 -1.39 6.41 -10.87
N VAL A 131 -1.02 7.05 -9.77
CA VAL A 131 0.07 6.63 -8.88
C VAL A 131 -0.49 6.42 -7.47
N PHE A 132 -0.17 5.30 -6.87
CA PHE A 132 -0.51 5.03 -5.47
C PHE A 132 0.73 5.13 -4.59
N PRO A 133 0.68 5.83 -3.44
CA PRO A 133 1.80 5.90 -2.49
C PRO A 133 2.33 4.52 -2.09
N SER A 134 1.46 3.51 -2.00
CA SER A 134 1.84 2.13 -1.69
C SER A 134 2.76 1.48 -2.74
N GLN A 135 2.71 1.91 -4.01
CA GLN A 135 3.66 1.45 -5.04
C GLN A 135 5.06 1.99 -4.76
N ILE A 136 5.14 3.25 -4.32
CA ILE A 136 6.41 3.90 -3.95
C ILE A 136 6.98 3.24 -2.70
N GLU A 137 6.16 3.00 -1.69
CA GLU A 137 6.53 2.30 -0.46
C GLU A 137 7.10 0.90 -0.76
N ALA A 138 6.45 0.15 -1.65
CA ALA A 138 6.91 -1.18 -2.03
C ALA A 138 8.32 -1.13 -2.64
N VAL A 139 8.58 -0.18 -3.54
CA VAL A 139 9.90 0.01 -4.16
C VAL A 139 10.95 0.42 -3.12
N ILE A 140 10.63 1.38 -2.25
CA ILE A 140 11.54 1.81 -1.16
C ILE A 140 11.88 0.63 -0.25
N GLY A 141 10.88 -0.21 0.07
CA GLY A 141 11.08 -1.42 0.87
C GLY A 141 12.01 -2.47 0.24
N GLU A 142 12.14 -2.49 -1.10
CA GLU A 142 13.09 -3.35 -1.83
C GLU A 142 14.54 -2.84 -1.75
N MET A 143 14.74 -1.54 -1.50
CA MET A 143 16.08 -0.93 -1.49
C MET A 143 16.81 -1.19 -0.16
N PRO A 144 17.94 -1.89 -0.15
CA PRO A 144 18.64 -2.23 1.10
C PRO A 144 19.28 -1.00 1.79
N PHE A 145 19.57 0.05 1.03
CA PHE A 145 20.19 1.28 1.51
C PHE A 145 19.19 2.31 2.03
N LEU A 146 17.87 2.07 1.92
CA LEU A 146 16.83 2.95 2.42
C LEU A 146 16.20 2.44 3.71
N SER A 147 15.78 3.39 4.55
CA SER A 147 14.85 3.14 5.64
C SER A 147 13.41 3.04 5.08
N THR A 148 12.43 2.90 5.96
CA THR A 148 11.01 2.87 5.57
C THR A 148 10.38 4.27 5.50
N PHE A 149 11.14 5.32 5.78
CA PHE A 149 10.64 6.69 5.83
C PHE A 149 10.83 7.41 4.50
N TYR A 150 9.75 7.92 3.98
CA TYR A 150 9.73 8.68 2.72
C TYR A 150 8.65 9.75 2.74
N HIS A 151 8.76 10.72 1.85
CA HIS A 151 7.75 11.74 1.62
C HIS A 151 7.61 12.04 0.13
N ILE A 152 6.38 12.27 -0.32
CA ILE A 152 6.04 12.61 -1.71
C ILE A 152 5.55 14.04 -1.73
N THR A 153 6.17 14.88 -2.55
CA THR A 153 5.70 16.24 -2.79
C THR A 153 5.30 16.38 -4.26
N LEU A 154 4.03 16.76 -4.49
CA LEU A 154 3.55 17.13 -5.80
C LEU A 154 3.57 18.63 -5.98
N THR A 155 4.07 19.09 -7.11
CA THR A 155 4.05 20.47 -7.54
C THR A 155 3.66 20.55 -9.01
N ASN A 156 3.25 21.69 -9.49
CA ASN A 156 3.08 21.94 -10.90
C ASN A 156 3.79 23.24 -11.32
N ALA A 157 4.37 23.26 -12.49
CA ALA A 157 4.95 24.44 -13.12
C ALA A 157 4.70 24.37 -14.64
N ASN A 158 4.27 25.48 -15.23
CA ASN A 158 3.97 25.53 -16.67
C ASN A 158 3.05 24.42 -17.15
N TYR A 159 1.97 24.14 -16.41
CA TYR A 159 0.98 23.08 -16.68
C TYR A 159 1.53 21.65 -16.66
N MET A 160 2.71 21.44 -16.10
CA MET A 160 3.30 20.12 -15.95
C MET A 160 3.46 19.77 -14.48
N ASP A 161 2.92 18.59 -14.11
CA ASP A 161 3.12 18.03 -12.78
C ASP A 161 4.56 17.56 -12.58
N SER A 162 5.09 17.82 -11.40
CA SER A 162 6.35 17.27 -10.90
C SER A 162 6.11 16.51 -9.61
N MET A 163 6.78 15.38 -9.47
CA MET A 163 6.75 14.56 -8.27
C MET A 163 8.16 14.43 -7.72
N LEU A 164 8.36 14.91 -6.50
CA LEU A 164 9.58 14.72 -5.72
C LEU A 164 9.34 13.61 -4.68
N ILE A 165 10.24 12.66 -4.61
CA ILE A 165 10.27 11.63 -3.58
C ILE A 165 11.51 11.84 -2.74
N GLU A 166 11.33 12.20 -1.48
CA GLU A 166 12.37 12.24 -0.47
C GLU A 166 12.40 10.90 0.25
N ALA A 167 13.55 10.24 0.29
CA ALA A 167 13.72 8.94 0.94
C ALA A 167 14.92 8.97 1.88
N GLU A 168 14.73 8.46 3.11
CA GLU A 168 15.81 8.41 4.09
C GLU A 168 16.75 7.22 3.85
N LEU A 169 18.03 7.50 3.89
CA LEU A 169 19.03 6.44 4.00
C LEU A 169 18.90 5.72 5.35
N ASN A 170 19.23 4.44 5.38
CA ASN A 170 19.38 3.75 6.66
C ASN A 170 20.76 4.03 7.26
N GLU A 171 20.90 3.84 8.57
CA GLU A 171 22.16 4.14 9.31
C GLU A 171 23.33 3.29 8.83
N GLU A 172 23.08 2.07 8.32
CA GLU A 172 24.13 1.12 7.90
C GLU A 172 24.75 1.50 6.54
N HIS A 173 24.05 2.33 5.76
CA HIS A 173 24.44 2.75 4.40
C HIS A 173 24.68 4.26 4.30
N LEU A 174 24.96 4.91 5.45
CA LEU A 174 25.37 6.30 5.43
C LEU A 174 26.74 6.45 4.77
N THR A 175 26.82 7.34 3.80
CA THR A 175 28.05 7.63 3.04
C THR A 175 28.10 9.10 2.66
N GLU A 176 29.30 9.67 2.62
CA GLU A 176 29.58 10.98 2.05
C GLU A 176 30.12 10.87 0.60
N ASP A 177 30.30 9.64 0.12
CA ASP A 177 30.79 9.40 -1.24
C ASP A 177 29.68 9.75 -2.26
N MET A 178 29.96 10.81 -3.04
CA MET A 178 29.05 11.30 -4.07
C MET A 178 28.80 10.29 -5.19
N VAL A 179 29.75 9.39 -5.45
CA VAL A 179 29.59 8.33 -6.46
C VAL A 179 28.57 7.31 -5.97
N GLU A 180 28.65 6.91 -4.72
CA GLU A 180 27.73 5.97 -4.09
C GLU A 180 26.32 6.55 -3.95
N LEU A 181 26.20 7.78 -3.48
CA LEU A 181 24.91 8.49 -3.41
C LEU A 181 24.25 8.64 -4.80
N THR A 182 25.05 8.88 -5.84
CA THR A 182 24.55 8.96 -7.22
C THR A 182 24.07 7.59 -7.69
N ARG A 183 24.77 6.51 -7.34
CA ARG A 183 24.36 5.13 -7.62
C ARG A 183 23.02 4.83 -6.95
N TYR A 184 22.86 5.07 -5.65
CA TYR A 184 21.61 4.85 -4.90
C TYR A 184 20.44 5.60 -5.52
N ARG A 185 20.64 6.88 -5.83
CA ARG A 185 19.62 7.71 -6.47
C ARG A 185 19.22 7.17 -7.86
N SER A 186 20.18 6.73 -8.64
CA SER A 186 19.94 6.19 -9.99
C SER A 186 19.18 4.87 -9.92
N GLU A 187 19.54 3.98 -9.01
CA GLU A 187 18.89 2.68 -8.79
C GLU A 187 17.43 2.86 -8.36
N LEU A 188 17.17 3.71 -7.36
CA LEU A 188 15.82 4.04 -6.90
C LEU A 188 14.99 4.68 -8.03
N SER A 189 15.55 5.64 -8.75
CA SER A 189 14.87 6.32 -9.87
C SER A 189 14.50 5.36 -10.98
N SER A 190 15.38 4.44 -11.35
CA SER A 190 15.12 3.42 -12.38
C SER A 190 13.99 2.50 -11.96
N ARG A 191 14.04 1.99 -10.73
CA ARG A 191 13.03 1.08 -10.23
C ARG A 191 11.66 1.73 -10.08
N LEU A 192 11.61 2.96 -9.57
CA LEU A 192 10.36 3.74 -9.51
C LEU A 192 9.78 4.00 -10.91
N LYS A 193 10.63 4.33 -11.90
CA LYS A 193 10.17 4.54 -13.26
C LYS A 193 9.56 3.28 -13.88
N GLU A 194 10.13 2.10 -13.60
CA GLU A 194 9.57 0.82 -14.06
C GLU A 194 8.18 0.56 -13.48
N VAL A 195 7.99 0.83 -12.19
CA VAL A 195 6.74 0.53 -11.49
C VAL A 195 5.66 1.58 -11.75
N LEU A 196 6.03 2.86 -11.78
CA LEU A 196 5.08 3.98 -11.88
C LEU A 196 4.80 4.43 -13.32
N ASN A 197 5.63 4.02 -14.29
CA ASN A 197 5.61 4.53 -15.67
C ASN A 197 5.79 6.05 -15.81
N ILE A 198 6.25 6.73 -14.77
CA ILE A 198 6.59 8.15 -14.78
C ILE A 198 7.96 8.36 -14.15
N LYS A 199 8.59 9.48 -14.48
CA LYS A 199 9.84 9.91 -13.84
C LYS A 199 9.52 10.78 -12.64
N ALA A 200 10.04 10.39 -11.47
CA ALA A 200 10.06 11.20 -10.26
C ALA A 200 11.45 11.78 -10.03
N ASP A 201 11.52 12.94 -9.41
CA ASP A 201 12.75 13.48 -8.86
C ASP A 201 13.03 12.83 -7.51
N ILE A 202 14.30 12.46 -7.27
CA ILE A 202 14.69 11.73 -6.06
C ILE A 202 15.64 12.59 -5.24
N LYS A 203 15.33 12.69 -3.95
CA LYS A 203 16.20 13.30 -2.95
C LYS A 203 16.46 12.30 -1.82
N LEU A 204 17.69 11.88 -1.68
CA LEU A 204 18.13 11.08 -0.55
C LEU A 204 18.40 12.03 0.64
N VAL A 205 17.88 11.69 1.80
CA VAL A 205 18.04 12.50 3.01
C VAL A 205 18.62 11.65 4.15
N LEU A 206 19.21 12.32 5.14
CA LEU A 206 19.81 11.66 6.29
C LEU A 206 18.73 11.05 7.21
N PRO A 207 19.06 10.01 7.97
CA PRO A 207 18.15 9.45 8.97
C PRO A 207 17.67 10.52 9.96
N GLY A 208 16.38 10.46 10.31
CA GLY A 208 15.74 11.42 11.21
C GLY A 208 15.39 12.76 10.60
N THR A 209 15.60 12.96 9.28
CA THR A 209 15.27 14.22 8.59
C THR A 209 13.77 14.35 8.36
N LEU A 210 13.09 13.27 7.98
CA LEU A 210 11.66 13.29 7.71
C LEU A 210 10.85 13.22 9.00
N GLN A 211 9.71 13.89 8.98
CA GLN A 211 8.81 13.91 10.14
C GLN A 211 8.30 12.50 10.46
N ARG A 212 8.30 12.16 11.75
CA ARG A 212 7.68 10.94 12.27
C ARG A 212 6.24 11.22 12.65
N PHE A 213 5.32 10.40 12.17
CA PHE A 213 3.91 10.53 12.49
C PHE A 213 3.51 9.49 13.55
N GLU A 214 2.75 9.92 14.57
CA GLU A 214 2.04 9.01 15.47
C GLU A 214 0.64 8.78 14.90
N GLY A 215 0.34 7.55 14.47
CA GLY A 215 -0.90 7.16 13.81
C GLY A 215 -0.77 7.01 12.29
N LYS A 216 -1.85 7.25 11.55
CA LYS A 216 -1.82 7.16 10.07
C LYS A 216 -0.87 8.20 9.50
N SER A 217 0.17 7.74 8.82
CA SER A 217 1.17 8.59 8.20
C SER A 217 0.63 9.25 6.92
N SER A 218 0.76 10.56 6.83
CA SER A 218 0.55 11.29 5.58
C SER A 218 1.88 11.39 4.84
N HIS A 219 2.07 10.52 3.84
CA HIS A 219 3.29 10.52 3.03
C HIS A 219 3.25 11.51 1.88
N VAL A 220 2.16 12.26 1.71
CA VAL A 220 1.94 13.10 0.53
C VAL A 220 1.63 14.54 0.92
N THR A 221 2.31 15.46 0.26
CA THR A 221 1.97 16.88 0.23
C THR A 221 1.68 17.29 -1.22
N ASP A 222 0.46 17.74 -1.50
CA ASP A 222 0.07 18.23 -2.81
C ASP A 222 0.04 19.76 -2.80
N ASN A 223 1.06 20.37 -3.42
CA ASN A 223 1.24 21.81 -3.55
C ASN A 223 0.91 22.31 -4.97
N ARG A 224 0.14 21.55 -5.74
CA ARG A 224 -0.27 21.96 -7.07
C ARG A 224 -1.32 23.06 -6.99
N ASN A 225 -1.12 24.13 -7.74
CA ASN A 225 -2.08 25.21 -7.92
C ASN A 225 -2.86 24.95 -9.21
N TRP A 226 -4.18 24.94 -9.11
CA TRP A 226 -5.11 24.68 -10.21
C TRP A 226 -5.80 25.97 -10.70
N ASP A 227 -5.30 27.17 -10.24
CA ASP A 227 -5.81 28.49 -10.62
C ASP A 227 -5.28 28.96 -12.00
#